data_a0bd3dde40d746e2bf7fb44ab2a11925
#
_entry.id   a0bd3dde40d746e2bf7fb44ab2a11925
#
_cell.length_a   1.000
_cell.length_b   1.000
_cell.length_c   1.000
_cell.angle_alpha   90.00
_cell.angle_beta   90.00
_cell.angle_gamma   90.00
#
_symmetry.space_group_name_H-M   'P 1'
#
loop_
_entity.id
_entity.type
_entity.pdbx_description
1 polymer ?
#
loop_
_entity_poly.entity_id
_entity_poly.type
_entity_poly.pdbx_seq_one_letter_code
_entity_poly.pdbx_strand_id
1 'polypeptide(L)'
;MSAAGTTLDSDKEAGVAGMVWDVLRDVVSDRMAETGRQVLDIVDVGGGTGGLAVPFAAVGHNVTVVDPSPDALAAAQRRAAEAGARLTAVQGEAASLDSVVGTKAADLVICHNVLEYVDSPADAMTAIAAVLRPSASVSVLASNAVAAVLHQALAGRFAEARQLLGADGQADPPRRFTLIELIALIEGAGLRAGQAHGLRIFGGLVPGALLDGDAGAADALRALEEAAAAAPPLRDIAAQLHVLGYR
;
A
#
# COMPACT_ATOMS: atom_id res chain seq x y z
N MET A 1 -26.14 -11.58 16.92
CA MET A 1 -26.01 -11.64 15.45
C MET A 1 -24.87 -10.69 15.05
N SER A 2 -23.59 -11.08 15.22
CA SER A 2 -22.44 -10.21 14.88
C SER A 2 -21.14 -10.96 14.59
N ALA A 3 -21.17 -12.21 14.11
CA ALA A 3 -19.96 -12.98 13.80
C ALA A 3 -19.71 -13.15 12.29
N ALA A 4 -20.69 -12.89 11.43
CA ALA A 4 -20.55 -13.06 9.98
C ALA A 4 -19.88 -11.85 9.27
N GLY A 5 -19.89 -10.66 9.86
CA GLY A 5 -19.25 -9.47 9.30
C GLY A 5 -17.71 -9.48 9.37
N THR A 6 -17.15 -10.14 10.38
CA THR A 6 -15.69 -10.10 10.65
C THR A 6 -14.90 -11.05 9.74
N THR A 7 -15.51 -12.15 9.29
CA THR A 7 -14.85 -13.12 8.40
C THR A 7 -14.76 -12.63 6.95
N LEU A 8 -15.80 -11.95 6.46
CA LEU A 8 -15.82 -11.42 5.09
C LEU A 8 -14.84 -10.26 4.85
N ASP A 9 -14.58 -9.45 5.88
CA ASP A 9 -13.56 -8.40 5.80
C ASP A 9 -12.14 -8.99 5.84
N SER A 10 -11.88 -10.04 6.61
CA SER A 10 -10.57 -10.71 6.65
C SER A 10 -10.23 -11.43 5.34
N ASP A 11 -11.20 -12.05 4.66
CA ASP A 11 -10.98 -12.72 3.37
C ASP A 11 -10.81 -11.69 2.22
N LYS A 12 -11.50 -10.55 2.31
CA LYS A 12 -11.31 -9.42 1.38
C LYS A 12 -9.95 -8.75 1.55
N GLU A 13 -9.47 -8.60 2.78
CA GLU A 13 -8.12 -8.11 3.07
C GLU A 13 -7.04 -9.10 2.65
N ALA A 14 -7.27 -10.40 2.78
CA ALA A 14 -6.33 -11.45 2.37
C ALA A 14 -6.11 -11.48 0.84
N GLY A 15 -7.14 -11.24 0.01
CA GLY A 15 -7.01 -11.20 -1.45
C GLY A 15 -6.22 -9.98 -1.95
N VAL A 16 -6.43 -8.81 -1.34
CA VAL A 16 -5.69 -7.57 -1.64
C VAL A 16 -4.24 -7.66 -1.18
N ALA A 17 -4.03 -8.18 0.03
CA ALA A 17 -2.69 -8.43 0.55
C ALA A 17 -1.92 -9.41 -0.35
N GLY A 18 -2.59 -10.40 -0.95
CA GLY A 18 -2.00 -11.36 -1.86
C GLY A 18 -1.40 -10.73 -3.11
N MET A 19 -2.17 -9.91 -3.83
CA MET A 19 -1.71 -9.26 -5.06
C MET A 19 -0.52 -8.31 -4.81
N VAL A 20 -0.63 -7.45 -3.81
CA VAL A 20 0.47 -6.53 -3.45
C VAL A 20 1.71 -7.32 -3.01
N TRP A 21 1.51 -8.39 -2.27
CA TRP A 21 2.58 -9.28 -1.84
C TRP A 21 3.31 -9.92 -3.03
N ASP A 22 2.58 -10.39 -4.05
CA ASP A 22 3.18 -10.97 -5.26
C ASP A 22 4.00 -9.94 -6.02
N VAL A 23 3.48 -8.73 -6.22
CA VAL A 23 4.22 -7.62 -6.84
C VAL A 23 5.49 -7.28 -6.06
N LEU A 24 5.42 -7.21 -4.72
CA LEU A 24 6.59 -6.92 -3.89
C LEU A 24 7.63 -8.03 -3.94
N ARG A 25 7.21 -9.31 -3.99
CA ARG A 25 8.11 -10.44 -4.17
C ARG A 25 8.85 -10.40 -5.49
N ASP A 26 8.15 -10.05 -6.57
CA ASP A 26 8.75 -9.91 -7.90
C ASP A 26 9.80 -8.76 -7.89
N VAL A 27 9.46 -7.60 -7.34
CA VAL A 27 10.39 -6.47 -7.18
C VAL A 27 11.65 -6.88 -6.38
N VAL A 28 11.48 -7.62 -5.29
CA VAL A 28 12.59 -8.12 -4.47
C VAL A 28 13.43 -9.13 -5.26
N SER A 29 12.80 -10.08 -5.95
CA SER A 29 13.48 -11.08 -6.79
C SER A 29 14.29 -10.45 -7.91
N ASP A 30 13.71 -9.49 -8.63
CA ASP A 30 14.39 -8.75 -9.69
C ASP A 30 15.60 -7.99 -9.13
N ARG A 31 15.41 -7.31 -7.98
CA ARG A 31 16.50 -6.57 -7.34
C ARG A 31 17.64 -7.47 -6.87
N MET A 32 17.31 -8.65 -6.33
CA MET A 32 18.32 -9.67 -5.97
C MET A 32 19.09 -10.14 -7.21
N ALA A 33 18.41 -10.38 -8.33
CA ALA A 33 19.03 -10.78 -9.58
C ALA A 33 19.97 -9.69 -10.15
N GLU A 34 19.51 -8.42 -10.16
CA GLU A 34 20.28 -7.28 -10.63
C GLU A 34 21.56 -7.04 -9.81
N THR A 35 21.47 -7.17 -8.50
CA THR A 35 22.59 -6.84 -7.59
C THR A 35 23.47 -8.01 -7.23
N GLY A 36 23.03 -9.25 -7.46
CA GLY A 36 23.66 -10.48 -6.98
C GLY A 36 23.58 -10.66 -5.46
N ARG A 37 22.85 -9.79 -4.75
CA ARG A 37 22.69 -9.85 -3.28
C ARG A 37 21.56 -10.80 -2.91
N GLN A 38 21.80 -11.66 -1.92
CA GLN A 38 20.78 -12.56 -1.37
C GLN A 38 19.94 -11.89 -0.26
N VAL A 39 20.44 -10.82 0.33
CA VAL A 39 19.81 -10.06 1.41
C VAL A 39 19.69 -8.61 0.97
N LEU A 40 18.47 -8.10 0.95
CA LEU A 40 18.16 -6.71 0.62
C LEU A 40 17.82 -5.92 1.90
N ASP A 41 18.01 -4.61 1.82
CA ASP A 41 17.59 -3.67 2.85
C ASP A 41 16.23 -3.09 2.46
N ILE A 42 15.21 -3.41 3.25
CA ILE A 42 13.81 -3.03 3.01
C ILE A 42 13.36 -2.08 4.12
N VAL A 43 12.72 -0.99 3.76
CA VAL A 43 12.15 -0.03 4.72
C VAL A 43 10.63 -0.01 4.55
N ASP A 44 9.89 -0.25 5.63
CA ASP A 44 8.43 -0.18 5.70
C ASP A 44 8.03 1.07 6.49
N VAL A 45 7.65 2.12 5.76
CA VAL A 45 7.25 3.42 6.31
C VAL A 45 5.78 3.40 6.65
N GLY A 46 5.45 3.75 7.90
CA GLY A 46 4.10 3.58 8.43
C GLY A 46 3.74 2.09 8.53
N GLY A 47 4.75 1.22 8.70
CA GLY A 47 4.56 -0.24 8.66
C GLY A 47 3.74 -0.81 9.83
N GLY A 48 3.35 0.03 10.78
CA GLY A 48 2.43 -0.30 11.86
C GLY A 48 2.88 -1.54 12.63
N THR A 49 2.02 -2.56 12.66
CA THR A 49 2.29 -3.83 13.35
C THR A 49 3.12 -4.83 12.54
N GLY A 50 3.72 -4.39 11.42
CA GLY A 50 4.65 -5.21 10.63
C GLY A 50 3.98 -6.23 9.70
N GLY A 51 2.79 -5.94 9.20
CA GLY A 51 2.03 -6.88 8.35
C GLY A 51 2.80 -7.33 7.10
N LEU A 52 3.49 -6.41 6.43
CA LEU A 52 4.37 -6.68 5.29
C LEU A 52 5.83 -6.89 5.72
N ALA A 53 6.30 -6.15 6.71
CA ALA A 53 7.68 -6.20 7.19
C ALA A 53 8.10 -7.58 7.71
N VAL A 54 7.26 -8.20 8.56
CA VAL A 54 7.60 -9.48 9.20
C VAL A 54 7.82 -10.63 8.20
N PRO A 55 6.98 -10.85 7.17
CA PRO A 55 7.24 -11.86 6.16
C PRO A 55 8.57 -11.67 5.42
N PHE A 56 8.97 -10.44 5.07
CA PHE A 56 10.28 -10.18 4.45
C PHE A 56 11.44 -10.44 5.42
N ALA A 57 11.29 -10.09 6.69
CA ALA A 57 12.28 -10.39 7.72
C ALA A 57 12.42 -11.91 7.95
N ALA A 58 11.31 -12.66 7.89
CA ALA A 58 11.30 -14.12 8.06
C ALA A 58 12.02 -14.90 6.94
N VAL A 59 12.05 -14.33 5.74
CA VAL A 59 12.83 -14.91 4.62
C VAL A 59 14.27 -14.40 4.57
N GLY A 60 14.71 -13.59 5.56
CA GLY A 60 16.11 -13.24 5.79
C GLY A 60 16.54 -11.88 5.26
N HIS A 61 15.64 -11.00 4.83
CA HIS A 61 15.98 -9.63 4.47
C HIS A 61 16.20 -8.75 5.71
N ASN A 62 17.00 -7.69 5.59
CA ASN A 62 17.14 -6.66 6.59
C ASN A 62 15.94 -5.71 6.50
N VAL A 63 15.03 -5.76 7.46
CA VAL A 63 13.82 -4.95 7.44
C VAL A 63 13.84 -3.91 8.55
N THR A 64 13.61 -2.66 8.18
CA THR A 64 13.39 -1.54 9.11
C THR A 64 11.95 -1.06 8.99
N VAL A 65 11.22 -1.09 10.09
CA VAL A 65 9.88 -0.49 10.22
C VAL A 65 10.04 0.89 10.84
N VAL A 66 9.51 1.89 10.17
CA VAL A 66 9.45 3.28 10.69
C VAL A 66 7.98 3.65 10.88
N ASP A 67 7.59 3.98 12.10
CA ASP A 67 6.20 4.32 12.44
C ASP A 67 6.17 5.36 13.57
N PRO A 68 5.26 6.33 13.60
CA PRO A 68 5.16 7.29 14.70
C PRO A 68 4.66 6.67 16.01
N SER A 69 3.98 5.51 15.97
CA SER A 69 3.36 4.83 17.10
C SER A 69 4.32 3.85 17.79
N PRO A 70 4.80 4.12 19.02
CA PRO A 70 5.61 3.16 19.77
C PRO A 70 4.91 1.82 20.02
N ASP A 71 3.60 1.84 20.20
CA ASP A 71 2.81 0.63 20.46
C ASP A 71 2.74 -0.26 19.20
N ALA A 72 2.60 0.34 18.02
CA ALA A 72 2.66 -0.37 16.76
C ALA A 72 4.03 -1.01 16.53
N LEU A 73 5.10 -0.28 16.78
CA LEU A 73 6.47 -0.78 16.69
C LEU A 73 6.73 -1.95 17.64
N ALA A 74 6.27 -1.84 18.89
CA ALA A 74 6.38 -2.94 19.87
C ALA A 74 5.59 -4.18 19.40
N ALA A 75 4.43 -3.99 18.76
CA ALA A 75 3.66 -5.09 18.21
C ALA A 75 4.37 -5.74 17.00
N ALA A 76 5.00 -4.94 16.12
CA ALA A 76 5.79 -5.45 14.99
C ALA A 76 6.98 -6.30 15.49
N GLN A 77 7.70 -5.84 16.53
CA GLN A 77 8.81 -6.58 17.11
C GLN A 77 8.36 -7.92 17.74
N ARG A 78 7.23 -7.92 18.47
CA ARG A 78 6.66 -9.16 19.03
C ARG A 78 6.27 -10.15 17.92
N ARG A 79 5.56 -9.68 16.89
CA ARG A 79 5.18 -10.51 15.74
C ARG A 79 6.40 -11.09 15.02
N ALA A 80 7.46 -10.30 14.83
CA ALA A 80 8.69 -10.78 14.24
C ALA A 80 9.33 -11.88 15.11
N ALA A 81 9.42 -11.68 16.43
CA ALA A 81 9.96 -12.69 17.35
C ALA A 81 9.14 -13.99 17.34
N GLU A 82 7.81 -13.91 17.31
CA GLU A 82 6.89 -15.05 17.16
C GLU A 82 7.11 -15.82 15.84
N ALA A 83 7.45 -15.10 14.77
CA ALA A 83 7.81 -15.68 13.47
C ALA A 83 9.28 -16.17 13.39
N GLY A 84 10.06 -16.10 14.48
CA GLY A 84 11.48 -16.43 14.49
C GLY A 84 12.36 -15.46 13.70
N ALA A 85 11.85 -14.28 13.38
CA ALA A 85 12.52 -13.24 12.60
C ALA A 85 12.98 -12.08 13.48
N ARG A 86 13.79 -11.20 12.90
CA ARG A 86 14.20 -9.94 13.52
C ARG A 86 14.00 -8.80 12.54
N LEU A 87 13.49 -7.67 13.03
CA LEU A 87 13.42 -6.41 12.31
C LEU A 87 13.92 -5.27 13.19
N THR A 88 14.33 -4.19 12.56
CA THR A 88 14.64 -2.93 13.23
C THR A 88 13.35 -2.10 13.28
N ALA A 89 12.99 -1.64 14.48
CA ALA A 89 11.82 -0.77 14.68
C ALA A 89 12.31 0.60 15.15
N VAL A 90 11.95 1.65 14.42
CA VAL A 90 12.41 3.02 14.67
C VAL A 90 11.21 3.95 14.69
N GLN A 91 11.09 4.76 15.74
CA GLN A 91 10.06 5.79 15.78
C GLN A 91 10.44 6.95 14.85
N GLY A 92 9.53 7.33 13.95
CA GLY A 92 9.76 8.41 13.00
C GLY A 92 8.58 8.63 12.06
N GLU A 93 8.67 9.70 11.28
CA GLU A 93 7.66 10.12 10.32
C GLU A 93 8.20 9.99 8.88
N ALA A 94 7.30 9.83 7.91
CA ALA A 94 7.65 9.67 6.52
C ALA A 94 8.44 10.87 5.95
N ALA A 95 8.09 12.09 6.35
CA ALA A 95 8.74 13.31 5.88
C ALA A 95 10.19 13.50 6.38
N SER A 96 10.60 12.74 7.41
CA SER A 96 11.95 12.77 7.96
C SER A 96 12.69 11.44 7.81
N LEU A 97 12.25 10.59 6.91
CA LEU A 97 12.74 9.22 6.73
C LEU A 97 14.24 9.13 6.47
N ASP A 98 14.76 10.02 5.66
CA ASP A 98 16.19 10.10 5.31
C ASP A 98 17.09 10.43 6.51
N SER A 99 16.59 11.19 7.48
CA SER A 99 17.30 11.48 8.73
C SER A 99 17.28 10.30 9.70
N VAL A 100 16.26 9.44 9.62
CA VAL A 100 16.05 8.28 10.51
C VAL A 100 16.79 7.05 10.00
N VAL A 101 16.72 6.78 8.71
CA VAL A 101 17.27 5.57 8.07
C VAL A 101 18.60 5.84 7.37
N GLY A 102 18.85 7.08 6.97
CA GLY A 102 19.97 7.49 6.14
C GLY A 102 19.66 7.48 4.65
N THR A 103 20.44 8.26 3.88
CA THR A 103 20.28 8.34 2.43
C THR A 103 20.91 7.13 1.72
N LYS A 104 20.32 6.71 0.60
CA LYS A 104 20.78 5.56 -0.22
C LYS A 104 20.96 4.28 0.61
N ALA A 105 20.03 4.05 1.53
CA ALA A 105 20.09 2.95 2.50
C ALA A 105 19.21 1.75 2.11
N ALA A 106 18.16 1.95 1.29
CA ALA A 106 17.16 0.93 0.95
C ALA A 106 17.21 0.46 -0.50
N ASP A 107 16.95 -0.83 -0.70
CA ASP A 107 16.70 -1.47 -2.00
C ASP A 107 15.20 -1.45 -2.35
N LEU A 108 14.34 -1.43 -1.34
CA LEU A 108 12.90 -1.26 -1.46
C LEU A 108 12.38 -0.41 -0.31
N VAL A 109 11.54 0.57 -0.62
CA VAL A 109 10.71 1.27 0.38
C VAL A 109 9.26 0.92 0.15
N ILE A 110 8.55 0.51 1.20
CA ILE A 110 7.10 0.27 1.21
C ILE A 110 6.47 1.48 1.90
N CYS A 111 5.50 2.12 1.24
CA CYS A 111 4.74 3.27 1.74
C CYS A 111 3.26 3.04 1.46
N HIS A 112 2.61 2.28 2.34
CA HIS A 112 1.24 1.83 2.15
C HIS A 112 0.30 2.47 3.16
N ASN A 113 -0.75 3.16 2.67
CA ASN A 113 -1.76 3.86 3.47
C ASN A 113 -1.13 4.89 4.45
N VAL A 114 -0.10 5.60 4.00
CA VAL A 114 0.64 6.61 4.76
C VAL A 114 0.37 8.02 4.23
N LEU A 115 0.40 8.18 2.91
CA LEU A 115 0.27 9.50 2.26
C LEU A 115 -1.06 10.19 2.57
N GLU A 116 -2.07 9.42 2.95
CA GLU A 116 -3.37 9.93 3.39
C GLU A 116 -3.30 10.78 4.66
N TYR A 117 -2.31 10.53 5.53
CA TYR A 117 -2.26 11.05 6.89
C TYR A 117 -1.12 12.03 7.14
N VAL A 118 -0.13 12.10 6.23
CA VAL A 118 1.01 13.01 6.38
C VAL A 118 0.62 14.46 6.05
N ASP A 119 1.28 15.43 6.66
CA ASP A 119 1.03 16.85 6.40
C ASP A 119 1.36 17.23 4.96
N SER A 120 2.50 16.77 4.44
CA SER A 120 2.96 17.00 3.07
C SER A 120 3.32 15.68 2.39
N PRO A 121 2.45 15.12 1.52
CA PRO A 121 2.78 13.96 0.70
C PRO A 121 4.01 14.17 -0.19
N ALA A 122 4.24 15.40 -0.67
CA ALA A 122 5.40 15.72 -1.50
C ALA A 122 6.72 15.64 -0.72
N ASP A 123 6.74 16.14 0.53
CA ASP A 123 7.94 16.06 1.38
C ASP A 123 8.21 14.61 1.78
N ALA A 124 7.17 13.85 2.11
CA ALA A 124 7.28 12.41 2.39
C ALA A 124 7.89 11.64 1.20
N MET A 125 7.39 11.89 -0.02
CA MET A 125 7.93 11.25 -1.22
C MET A 125 9.38 11.68 -1.52
N THR A 126 9.74 12.93 -1.24
CA THR A 126 11.12 13.42 -1.37
C THR A 126 12.06 12.72 -0.40
N ALA A 127 11.67 12.58 0.87
CA ALA A 127 12.44 11.85 1.88
C ALA A 127 12.58 10.35 1.51
N ILE A 128 11.51 9.72 1.05
CA ILE A 128 11.52 8.34 0.53
C ILE A 128 12.50 8.20 -0.63
N ALA A 129 12.45 9.11 -1.61
CA ALA A 129 13.39 9.09 -2.73
C ALA A 129 14.85 9.21 -2.28
N ALA A 130 15.15 10.03 -1.27
CA ALA A 130 16.50 10.19 -0.74
C ALA A 130 17.05 8.89 -0.11
N VAL A 131 16.19 8.08 0.51
CA VAL A 131 16.55 6.80 1.14
C VAL A 131 16.84 5.69 0.12
N LEU A 132 16.24 5.74 -1.06
CA LEU A 132 16.42 4.72 -2.10
C LEU A 132 17.86 4.73 -2.66
N ARG A 133 18.44 3.55 -2.87
CA ARG A 133 19.66 3.36 -3.66
C ARG A 133 19.41 3.60 -5.16
N PRO A 134 20.44 3.81 -5.97
CA PRO A 134 20.30 3.76 -7.43
C PRO A 134 19.63 2.45 -7.89
N SER A 135 18.70 2.53 -8.82
CA SER A 135 17.87 1.42 -9.34
C SER A 135 17.01 0.73 -8.29
N ALA A 136 16.83 1.30 -7.10
CA ALA A 136 15.91 0.80 -6.08
C ALA A 136 14.47 1.25 -6.35
N SER A 137 13.51 0.64 -5.66
CA SER A 137 12.08 0.84 -5.91
C SER A 137 11.35 1.34 -4.67
N VAL A 138 10.28 2.10 -4.89
CA VAL A 138 9.25 2.36 -3.88
C VAL A 138 7.94 1.73 -4.32
N SER A 139 7.24 1.12 -3.38
CA SER A 139 5.87 0.65 -3.52
C SER A 139 4.95 1.61 -2.76
N VAL A 140 4.08 2.30 -3.48
CA VAL A 140 3.11 3.24 -2.91
C VAL A 140 1.72 2.66 -3.04
N LEU A 141 0.98 2.59 -1.93
CA LEU A 141 -0.44 2.20 -1.91
C LEU A 141 -1.23 3.28 -1.20
N ALA A 142 -2.29 3.76 -1.84
CA ALA A 142 -3.14 4.80 -1.25
C ALA A 142 -4.62 4.65 -1.63
N SER A 143 -5.48 5.25 -0.82
CA SER A 143 -6.93 5.30 -1.01
C SER A 143 -7.30 6.16 -2.23
N ASN A 144 -8.23 5.65 -3.07
CA ASN A 144 -8.63 6.27 -4.32
C ASN A 144 -9.77 7.27 -4.14
N ALA A 145 -9.57 8.50 -4.61
CA ALA A 145 -10.58 9.56 -4.58
C ALA A 145 -11.80 9.22 -5.46
N VAL A 146 -11.59 8.60 -6.63
CA VAL A 146 -12.67 8.21 -7.55
C VAL A 146 -13.59 7.17 -6.89
N ALA A 147 -13.01 6.15 -6.26
CA ALA A 147 -13.77 5.12 -5.57
C ALA A 147 -14.59 5.69 -4.41
N ALA A 148 -14.06 6.68 -3.70
CA ALA A 148 -14.79 7.32 -2.60
C ALA A 148 -16.09 7.98 -3.09
N VAL A 149 -16.05 8.66 -4.23
CA VAL A 149 -17.24 9.25 -4.87
C VAL A 149 -18.24 8.16 -5.27
N LEU A 150 -17.76 7.11 -5.94
CA LEU A 150 -18.60 5.99 -6.38
C LEU A 150 -19.29 5.29 -5.19
N HIS A 151 -18.55 5.02 -4.13
CA HIS A 151 -19.12 4.37 -2.93
C HIS A 151 -20.21 5.22 -2.27
N GLN A 152 -20.02 6.55 -2.17
CA GLN A 152 -21.06 7.43 -1.64
C GLN A 152 -22.30 7.46 -2.54
N ALA A 153 -22.08 7.52 -3.86
CA ALA A 153 -23.19 7.54 -4.83
C ALA A 153 -23.99 6.22 -4.80
N LEU A 154 -23.32 5.06 -4.79
CA LEU A 154 -23.96 3.74 -4.72
C LEU A 154 -24.68 3.52 -3.39
N ALA A 155 -24.22 4.15 -2.31
CA ALA A 155 -24.90 4.15 -1.01
C ALA A 155 -26.09 5.14 -0.94
N GLY A 156 -26.42 5.85 -2.03
CA GLY A 156 -27.48 6.87 -2.07
C GLY A 156 -27.14 8.19 -1.39
N ARG A 157 -25.90 8.38 -0.98
CA ARG A 157 -25.40 9.60 -0.32
C ARG A 157 -24.90 10.60 -1.37
N PHE A 158 -25.81 11.14 -2.18
CA PHE A 158 -25.48 11.96 -3.35
C PHE A 158 -24.89 13.32 -2.97
N ALA A 159 -25.28 13.89 -1.83
CA ALA A 159 -24.75 15.16 -1.36
C ALA A 159 -23.25 15.03 -0.97
N GLU A 160 -22.90 13.97 -0.26
CA GLU A 160 -21.55 13.63 0.13
C GLU A 160 -20.69 13.27 -1.10
N ALA A 161 -21.24 12.49 -2.03
CA ALA A 161 -20.55 12.20 -3.29
C ALA A 161 -20.21 13.48 -4.06
N ARG A 162 -21.14 14.44 -4.11
CA ARG A 162 -20.91 15.74 -4.77
C ARG A 162 -19.86 16.59 -4.04
N GLN A 163 -19.81 16.54 -2.72
CA GLN A 163 -18.77 17.24 -1.95
C GLN A 163 -17.38 16.69 -2.26
N LEU A 164 -17.25 15.34 -2.36
CA LEU A 164 -15.99 14.70 -2.70
C LEU A 164 -15.51 15.03 -4.12
N LEU A 165 -16.40 15.29 -5.08
CA LEU A 165 -16.03 15.75 -6.43
C LEU A 165 -15.41 17.15 -6.45
N GLY A 166 -15.74 18.01 -5.47
CA GLY A 166 -15.21 19.36 -5.37
C GLY A 166 -14.01 19.48 -4.41
N ALA A 167 -13.63 18.40 -3.74
CA ALA A 167 -12.48 18.38 -2.87
C ALA A 167 -11.23 18.17 -3.74
N ASP A 168 -10.47 19.24 -3.95
CA ASP A 168 -9.12 19.13 -4.49
C ASP A 168 -8.28 18.25 -3.54
N GLY A 169 -7.30 17.50 -4.07
CA GLY A 169 -6.47 16.56 -3.30
C GLY A 169 -5.68 17.17 -2.13
N GLN A 170 -5.95 18.43 -1.79
CA GLN A 170 -5.46 19.16 -0.61
C GLN A 170 -6.42 19.12 0.60
N ALA A 171 -7.46 18.25 0.57
CA ALA A 171 -8.35 18.08 1.71
C ALA A 171 -7.58 17.69 2.99
N ASP A 172 -8.15 18.08 4.15
CA ASP A 172 -7.65 17.63 5.45
C ASP A 172 -7.58 16.10 5.53
N PRO A 173 -6.62 15.53 6.26
CA PRO A 173 -6.52 14.08 6.42
C PRO A 173 -7.82 13.42 6.92
N PRO A 174 -8.16 12.20 6.47
CA PRO A 174 -7.38 11.38 5.52
C PRO A 174 -7.62 11.80 4.05
N ARG A 175 -6.52 12.11 3.36
CA ARG A 175 -6.56 12.44 1.93
C ARG A 175 -6.87 11.20 1.10
N ARG A 176 -7.30 11.44 -0.14
CA ARG A 176 -7.43 10.40 -1.16
C ARG A 176 -6.81 10.91 -2.44
N PHE A 177 -6.32 9.99 -3.25
CA PHE A 177 -5.56 10.33 -4.44
C PHE A 177 -6.21 9.71 -5.68
N THR A 178 -6.16 10.42 -6.78
CA THR A 178 -6.31 9.81 -8.10
C THR A 178 -5.00 9.19 -8.54
N LEU A 179 -5.04 8.30 -9.54
CA LEU A 179 -3.81 7.73 -10.11
C LEU A 179 -2.85 8.79 -10.65
N ILE A 180 -3.39 9.84 -11.28
CA ILE A 180 -2.60 10.95 -11.84
C ILE A 180 -1.86 11.69 -10.72
N GLU A 181 -2.50 11.94 -9.59
CA GLU A 181 -1.88 12.61 -8.45
C GLU A 181 -0.78 11.75 -7.81
N LEU A 182 -0.98 10.43 -7.67
CA LEU A 182 0.06 9.53 -7.17
C LEU A 182 1.28 9.48 -8.10
N ILE A 183 1.05 9.40 -9.42
CA ILE A 183 2.13 9.46 -10.41
C ILE A 183 2.87 10.80 -10.30
N ALA A 184 2.15 11.90 -10.21
CA ALA A 184 2.76 13.24 -10.09
C ALA A 184 3.60 13.39 -8.80
N LEU A 185 3.17 12.81 -7.67
CA LEU A 185 3.94 12.79 -6.43
C LEU A 185 5.24 12.00 -6.57
N ILE A 186 5.19 10.82 -7.20
CA ILE A 186 6.35 9.97 -7.46
C ILE A 186 7.34 10.70 -8.37
N GLU A 187 6.86 11.24 -9.49
CA GLU A 187 7.70 11.95 -10.46
C GLU A 187 8.24 13.27 -9.91
N GLY A 188 7.45 14.00 -9.13
CA GLY A 188 7.87 15.20 -8.44
C GLY A 188 9.01 14.99 -7.44
N ALA A 189 9.16 13.78 -6.90
CA ALA A 189 10.28 13.37 -6.05
C ALA A 189 11.52 12.91 -6.85
N GLY A 190 11.52 13.03 -8.19
CA GLY A 190 12.61 12.63 -9.06
C GLY A 190 12.71 11.11 -9.30
N LEU A 191 11.62 10.39 -9.08
CA LEU A 191 11.48 8.97 -9.39
C LEU A 191 10.73 8.79 -10.71
N ARG A 192 10.89 7.66 -11.37
CA ARG A 192 10.12 7.27 -12.54
C ARG A 192 8.94 6.42 -12.10
N ALA A 193 7.71 6.84 -12.37
CA ALA A 193 6.54 6.03 -12.16
C ALA A 193 6.54 4.80 -13.09
N GLY A 194 6.13 3.66 -12.57
CA GLY A 194 6.10 2.37 -13.26
C GLY A 194 4.72 1.75 -13.31
N GLN A 195 4.65 0.46 -13.01
CA GLN A 195 3.39 -0.28 -13.02
C GLN A 195 2.41 0.28 -11.99
N ALA A 196 1.15 0.33 -12.38
CA ALA A 196 0.05 0.75 -11.52
C ALA A 196 -1.04 -0.32 -11.51
N HIS A 197 -1.57 -0.61 -10.32
CA HIS A 197 -2.62 -1.61 -10.10
C HIS A 197 -3.77 -1.00 -9.29
N GLY A 198 -4.99 -1.38 -9.63
CA GLY A 198 -6.16 -1.13 -8.81
C GLY A 198 -6.44 -2.32 -7.91
N LEU A 199 -6.76 -2.06 -6.65
CA LEU A 199 -7.09 -3.10 -5.68
C LEU A 199 -8.52 -2.90 -5.17
N ARG A 200 -9.26 -4.01 -5.07
CA ARG A 200 -10.68 -4.00 -4.70
C ARG A 200 -11.52 -3.16 -5.66
N ILE A 201 -11.46 -3.50 -6.94
CA ILE A 201 -12.21 -2.83 -8.01
C ILE A 201 -13.72 -3.12 -7.83
N PHE A 202 -14.05 -4.40 -7.71
CA PHE A 202 -15.44 -4.89 -7.62
C PHE A 202 -15.83 -5.28 -6.21
N GLY A 203 -14.89 -5.75 -5.37
CA GLY A 203 -15.16 -6.29 -4.06
C GLY A 203 -15.83 -5.33 -3.07
N GLY A 204 -15.68 -4.01 -3.28
CA GLY A 204 -16.40 -2.98 -2.55
C GLY A 204 -17.78 -2.61 -3.16
N LEU A 205 -18.08 -3.07 -4.39
CA LEU A 205 -19.30 -2.76 -5.15
C LEU A 205 -20.29 -3.93 -5.15
N VAL A 206 -19.79 -5.17 -5.00
CA VAL A 206 -20.60 -6.38 -5.02
C VAL A 206 -21.27 -6.58 -3.65
N PRO A 207 -22.61 -6.72 -3.58
CA PRO A 207 -23.28 -7.06 -2.33
C PRO A 207 -22.81 -8.41 -1.76
N GLY A 208 -22.48 -8.47 -0.47
CA GLY A 208 -21.99 -9.69 0.19
C GLY A 208 -22.90 -10.91 0.01
N ALA A 209 -24.23 -10.69 -0.01
CA ALA A 209 -25.23 -11.75 -0.23
C ALA A 209 -25.04 -12.52 -1.57
N LEU A 210 -24.41 -11.92 -2.56
CA LEU A 210 -24.12 -12.60 -3.83
C LEU A 210 -22.90 -13.53 -3.70
N LEU A 211 -22.04 -13.31 -2.73
CA LEU A 211 -20.86 -14.14 -2.46
C LEU A 211 -21.22 -15.30 -1.52
N ASP A 212 -22.21 -15.11 -0.65
CA ASP A 212 -22.63 -16.13 0.32
C ASP A 212 -23.44 -17.28 -0.32
N GLY A 213 -24.04 -17.03 -1.49
CA GLY A 213 -24.96 -17.96 -2.16
C GLY A 213 -24.29 -18.99 -3.09
N ASP A 214 -23.05 -18.79 -3.47
CA ASP A 214 -22.31 -19.64 -4.42
C ASP A 214 -20.89 -19.88 -3.93
N ALA A 215 -20.54 -21.14 -3.71
CA ALA A 215 -19.21 -21.55 -3.24
C ALA A 215 -18.06 -21.13 -4.21
N GLY A 216 -18.34 -20.89 -5.51
CA GLY A 216 -17.39 -20.44 -6.52
C GLY A 216 -17.34 -18.92 -6.72
N ALA A 217 -18.31 -18.18 -6.17
CA ALA A 217 -18.42 -16.73 -6.44
C ALA A 217 -17.22 -15.93 -5.92
N ALA A 218 -16.68 -16.28 -4.76
CA ALA A 218 -15.51 -15.62 -4.19
C ALA A 218 -14.26 -15.83 -5.05
N ASP A 219 -14.04 -17.04 -5.56
CA ASP A 219 -12.91 -17.36 -6.45
C ASP A 219 -13.08 -16.68 -7.80
N ALA A 220 -14.29 -16.64 -8.35
CA ALA A 220 -14.58 -15.95 -9.60
C ALA A 220 -14.38 -14.44 -9.47
N LEU A 221 -14.79 -13.85 -8.34
CA LEU A 221 -14.53 -12.43 -8.05
C LEU A 221 -13.03 -12.16 -7.95
N ARG A 222 -12.27 -13.01 -7.25
CA ARG A 222 -10.82 -12.86 -7.14
C ARG A 222 -10.14 -12.91 -8.50
N ALA A 223 -10.49 -13.87 -9.36
CA ALA A 223 -9.96 -13.96 -10.72
C ALA A 223 -10.31 -12.72 -11.57
N LEU A 224 -11.51 -12.16 -11.39
CA LEU A 224 -11.92 -10.93 -12.06
C LEU A 224 -11.13 -9.71 -11.55
N GLU A 225 -10.91 -9.59 -10.24
CA GLU A 225 -10.07 -8.55 -9.63
C GLU A 225 -8.63 -8.59 -10.21
N GLU A 226 -8.02 -9.78 -10.25
CA GLU A 226 -6.68 -9.98 -10.81
C GLU A 226 -6.61 -9.56 -12.29
N ALA A 227 -7.58 -9.98 -13.10
CA ALA A 227 -7.63 -9.65 -14.52
C ALA A 227 -7.84 -8.14 -14.78
N ALA A 228 -8.57 -7.44 -13.91
CA ALA A 228 -8.88 -6.02 -14.03
C ALA A 228 -7.82 -5.10 -13.41
N ALA A 229 -6.97 -5.62 -12.52
CA ALA A 229 -6.08 -4.83 -11.69
C ALA A 229 -5.17 -3.87 -12.48
N ALA A 230 -4.65 -4.28 -13.62
CA ALA A 230 -3.81 -3.43 -14.48
C ALA A 230 -4.58 -2.80 -15.65
N ALA A 231 -5.87 -3.11 -15.82
CA ALA A 231 -6.65 -2.73 -16.99
C ALA A 231 -7.36 -1.37 -16.80
N PRO A 232 -6.95 -0.28 -17.50
CA PRO A 232 -7.73 0.95 -17.49
C PRO A 232 -9.01 0.75 -18.37
N PRO A 233 -10.14 1.39 -18.02
CA PRO A 233 -10.33 2.30 -16.88
C PRO A 233 -10.72 1.59 -15.58
N LEU A 234 -10.82 0.25 -15.54
CA LEU A 234 -11.27 -0.49 -14.36
C LEU A 234 -10.33 -0.29 -13.17
N ARG A 235 -9.01 -0.33 -13.41
CA ARG A 235 -8.01 -0.01 -12.41
C ARG A 235 -8.27 1.34 -11.73
N ASP A 236 -8.69 2.34 -12.48
CA ASP A 236 -8.79 3.73 -12.02
C ASP A 236 -10.01 3.98 -11.11
N ILE A 237 -10.95 3.02 -11.04
CA ILE A 237 -12.10 3.05 -10.11
C ILE A 237 -11.93 2.16 -8.88
N ALA A 238 -10.79 1.49 -8.74
CA ALA A 238 -10.51 0.61 -7.61
C ALA A 238 -10.52 1.36 -6.26
N ALA A 239 -10.84 0.68 -5.17
CA ALA A 239 -10.87 1.28 -3.84
C ALA A 239 -9.50 1.82 -3.40
N GLN A 240 -8.42 1.15 -3.81
CA GLN A 240 -7.04 1.58 -3.57
C GLN A 240 -6.22 1.50 -4.85
N LEU A 241 -5.23 2.36 -4.94
CA LEU A 241 -4.29 2.43 -6.05
C LEU A 241 -2.89 2.08 -5.54
N HIS A 242 -2.26 1.13 -6.21
CA HIS A 242 -0.88 0.75 -5.99
C HIS A 242 -0.03 1.23 -7.18
N VAL A 243 1.09 1.89 -6.90
CA VAL A 243 2.03 2.37 -7.93
C VAL A 243 3.46 2.06 -7.52
N LEU A 244 4.24 1.48 -8.43
CA LEU A 244 5.68 1.34 -8.27
C LEU A 244 6.39 2.58 -8.77
N GLY A 245 7.38 3.06 -8.02
CA GLY A 245 8.31 4.11 -8.43
C GLY A 245 9.74 3.57 -8.44
N TYR A 246 10.57 4.04 -9.37
CA TYR A 246 11.95 3.59 -9.57
C TYR A 246 12.91 4.78 -9.54
N ARG A 247 14.04 4.62 -8.85
CA ARG A 247 15.09 5.61 -8.78
C ARG A 247 16.08 5.50 -9.95
#